data_b6bc9d46987a262d5e30ea8a420e730c
#
_entry.id   b6bc9d46987a262d5e30ea8a420e730c
#
_cell.length_a   1.000
_cell.length_b   1.000
_cell.length_c   1.000
_cell.angle_alpha   90.00
_cell.angle_beta   90.00
_cell.angle_gamma   90.00
#
_symmetry.space_group_name_H-M   'P 1'
#
loop_
_entity.id
_entity.type
_entity.pdbx_description
1 polymer ?
#
loop_
_entity_poly.entity_id
_entity_poly.type
_entity_poly.pdbx_seq_one_letter_code
_entity_poly.pdbx_strand_id
1 'polypeptide(L)'
;DELPAAFYDIYNRKTSPSIIEEGEVNHVQASIELFTELGEAQFEIHFSQIQSRWIAIKSKKDLPRGNVIRYYINSRNLDSSQEILKDAARKLGNENIPFEIKTSPDRAEFARRTDNTVLYVDAAHKDSVENVLAGINPALLDEEIPLFTKKVSTGISWAEDPGNLFYKGKTQQQIEQIRKAGVSAPSFGSSRAEALAETYAATKGKVGPEFDEVTPQIFRKHG
;
A
#
# COMPACT_ATOMS: atom_id res chain seq x y z
N ASP A 1 -19.83 9.85 -10.94
CA ASP A 1 -18.68 9.99 -10.01
C ASP A 1 -18.80 9.10 -8.75
N GLU A 2 -19.94 8.41 -8.51
CA GLU A 2 -20.14 7.56 -7.32
C GLU A 2 -19.63 6.12 -7.51
N LEU A 3 -19.60 5.62 -8.75
CA LEU A 3 -19.28 4.23 -9.05
C LEU A 3 -17.84 3.83 -8.69
N PRO A 4 -16.80 4.62 -9.03
CA PRO A 4 -15.43 4.31 -8.59
C PRO A 4 -15.26 4.29 -7.06
N ALA A 5 -15.97 5.15 -6.34
CA ALA A 5 -15.90 5.17 -4.88
C ALA A 5 -16.48 3.90 -4.26
N ALA A 6 -17.61 3.40 -4.79
CA ALA A 6 -18.20 2.14 -4.34
C ALA A 6 -17.28 0.95 -4.60
N PHE A 7 -16.63 0.88 -5.77
CA PHE A 7 -15.66 -0.17 -6.07
C PHE A 7 -14.39 -0.06 -5.21
N TYR A 8 -13.96 1.16 -4.87
CA TYR A 8 -12.82 1.35 -3.98
C TYR A 8 -13.11 0.79 -2.59
N ASP A 9 -14.30 1.00 -2.06
CA ASP A 9 -14.73 0.45 -0.77
C ASP A 9 -14.77 -1.08 -0.78
N ILE A 10 -15.21 -1.69 -1.88
CA ILE A 10 -15.22 -3.16 -2.03
C ILE A 10 -13.80 -3.72 -2.08
N TYR A 11 -12.90 -3.02 -2.80
CA TYR A 11 -11.51 -3.46 -2.99
C TYR A 11 -10.76 -3.72 -1.68
N ASN A 12 -10.91 -2.85 -0.70
CA ASN A 12 -10.06 -2.85 0.49
C ASN A 12 -10.79 -3.20 1.80
N ARG A 13 -12.08 -3.47 1.74
CA ARG A 13 -12.88 -3.75 2.95
C ARG A 13 -12.68 -5.19 3.43
N LYS A 14 -12.45 -5.36 4.72
CA LYS A 14 -12.53 -6.67 5.39
C LYS A 14 -13.95 -7.19 5.37
N THR A 15 -14.13 -8.48 5.14
CA THR A 15 -15.45 -9.15 5.28
C THR A 15 -15.88 -9.23 6.73
N SER A 16 -14.91 -9.34 7.64
CA SER A 16 -15.12 -9.33 9.09
C SER A 16 -14.23 -8.27 9.73
N PRO A 17 -14.72 -7.05 9.97
CA PRO A 17 -13.92 -6.01 10.61
C PRO A 17 -13.40 -6.47 11.98
N SER A 18 -12.14 -6.16 12.26
CA SER A 18 -11.56 -6.39 13.58
C SER A 18 -12.31 -5.61 14.64
N ILE A 19 -12.36 -6.12 15.87
CA ILE A 19 -12.98 -5.44 17.00
C ILE A 19 -12.20 -4.14 17.25
N ILE A 20 -12.90 -3.01 17.23
CA ILE A 20 -12.33 -1.71 17.56
C ILE A 20 -12.25 -1.65 19.08
N GLU A 21 -11.05 -1.77 19.64
CA GLU A 21 -10.84 -1.45 21.04
C GLU A 21 -11.01 0.06 21.24
N GLU A 22 -11.92 0.48 22.11
CA GLU A 22 -12.10 1.88 22.46
C GLU A 22 -10.86 2.42 23.16
N GLY A 23 -10.23 3.41 22.60
CA GLY A 23 -9.10 4.16 23.15
C GLY A 23 -8.61 5.18 22.16
N GLU A 24 -8.50 6.44 22.56
CA GLU A 24 -7.80 7.46 21.80
C GLU A 24 -6.30 7.11 21.77
N VAL A 25 -5.79 6.71 20.62
CA VAL A 25 -4.34 6.63 20.41
C VAL A 25 -3.83 8.01 20.11
N ASN A 26 -2.94 8.49 20.96
CA ASN A 26 -2.15 9.65 20.61
C ASN A 26 -1.16 9.27 19.51
N HIS A 27 -1.60 9.44 18.24
CA HIS A 27 -0.84 9.07 17.06
C HIS A 27 0.53 9.75 16.97
N VAL A 28 0.66 10.94 17.56
CA VAL A 28 1.92 11.66 17.65
C VAL A 28 2.87 10.93 18.60
N GLN A 29 2.38 10.48 19.74
CA GLN A 29 3.19 9.77 20.74
C GLN A 29 3.67 8.41 20.21
N ALA A 30 2.79 7.60 19.64
CA ALA A 30 3.14 6.32 19.01
C ALA A 30 4.17 6.48 17.89
N SER A 31 4.09 7.57 17.16
CA SER A 31 5.03 7.89 16.09
C SER A 31 6.39 8.34 16.64
N ILE A 32 6.42 9.12 17.72
CA ILE A 32 7.64 9.54 18.40
C ILE A 32 8.36 8.34 19.02
N GLU A 33 7.63 7.43 19.64
CA GLU A 33 8.18 6.18 20.19
C GLU A 33 8.81 5.31 19.10
N LEU A 34 8.09 5.14 17.99
CA LEU A 34 8.62 4.45 16.81
C LEU A 34 9.91 5.09 16.29
N PHE A 35 9.97 6.42 16.29
CA PHE A 35 11.11 7.21 15.87
C PHE A 35 12.33 6.99 16.78
N THR A 36 12.10 7.08 18.06
CA THR A 36 13.15 6.95 19.08
C THR A 36 13.79 5.56 19.08
N GLU A 37 12.98 4.53 18.84
CA GLU A 37 13.45 3.14 18.83
C GLU A 37 14.23 2.76 17.56
N LEU A 38 13.88 3.34 16.38
CA LEU A 38 14.55 3.01 15.12
C LEU A 38 15.89 3.72 14.92
N GLY A 39 16.14 4.80 15.67
CA GLY A 39 17.35 5.62 15.54
C GLY A 39 17.35 6.49 14.28
N GLU A 40 17.69 7.77 14.43
CA GLU A 40 17.64 8.78 13.36
C GLU A 40 18.62 8.53 12.19
N ALA A 41 19.58 7.62 12.36
CA ALA A 41 20.72 7.51 11.45
C ALA A 41 20.36 6.91 10.07
N GLN A 42 19.33 6.08 9.97
CA GLN A 42 19.05 5.30 8.76
C GLN A 42 17.71 5.61 8.07
N PHE A 43 16.80 6.33 8.74
CA PHE A 43 15.43 6.51 8.28
C PHE A 43 14.98 7.97 8.32
N GLU A 44 14.05 8.31 7.44
CA GLU A 44 13.25 9.54 7.51
C GLU A 44 11.81 9.17 7.80
N ILE A 45 11.20 9.86 8.78
CA ILE A 45 9.78 9.69 9.07
C ILE A 45 9.03 10.88 8.48
N HIS A 46 8.05 10.56 7.66
CA HIS A 46 7.18 11.54 7.05
C HIS A 46 5.78 11.41 7.63
N PHE A 47 5.35 12.51 8.27
CA PHE A 47 3.94 12.69 8.58
C PHE A 47 3.31 13.40 7.40
N SER A 48 2.32 12.80 6.79
CA SER A 48 1.50 13.50 5.83
C SER A 48 0.59 14.48 6.57
N GLN A 49 0.96 15.75 6.54
CA GLN A 49 0.36 16.79 7.38
C GLN A 49 -1.06 17.21 6.99
N ILE A 50 -1.56 16.93 5.80
CA ILE A 50 -2.75 17.66 5.36
C ILE A 50 -3.92 16.81 4.84
N GLN A 51 -3.75 15.59 4.38
CA GLN A 51 -4.87 14.78 3.86
C GLN A 51 -4.70 13.26 3.90
N SER A 52 -3.53 12.74 4.15
CA SER A 52 -3.37 11.29 4.28
C SER A 52 -3.27 10.91 5.75
N ARG A 53 -4.21 10.12 6.18
CA ARG A 53 -4.23 9.47 7.50
C ARG A 53 -3.18 8.34 7.56
N TRP A 54 -1.96 8.59 7.06
CA TRP A 54 -0.91 7.60 6.97
C TRP A 54 0.37 8.11 7.63
N ILE A 55 1.01 7.22 8.40
CA ILE A 55 2.36 7.41 8.91
C ILE A 55 3.28 6.63 7.99
N ALA A 56 4.33 7.26 7.47
CA ALA A 56 5.29 6.62 6.59
C ALA A 56 6.71 6.69 7.15
N ILE A 57 7.45 5.60 7.05
CA ILE A 57 8.89 5.52 7.26
C ILE A 57 9.53 5.29 5.89
N LYS A 58 10.57 6.06 5.59
CA LYS A 58 11.34 5.93 4.37
C LYS A 58 12.81 5.67 4.70
N SER A 59 13.44 4.84 3.89
CA SER A 59 14.89 4.80 3.88
C SER A 59 15.47 6.14 3.41
N LYS A 60 16.65 6.54 3.90
CA LYS A 60 17.37 7.73 3.40
C LYS A 60 17.77 7.61 1.93
N LYS A 61 17.84 6.39 1.43
CA LYS A 61 18.09 6.12 0.03
C LYS A 61 16.80 6.21 -0.74
N ASP A 62 16.77 7.05 -1.76
CA ASP A 62 15.58 7.25 -2.59
C ASP A 62 15.12 5.95 -3.25
N LEU A 63 13.81 5.71 -3.20
CA LEU A 63 13.16 4.64 -3.93
C LEU A 63 13.03 5.05 -5.42
N PRO A 64 13.69 4.32 -6.36
CA PRO A 64 13.54 4.58 -7.78
C PRO A 64 12.09 4.51 -8.22
N ARG A 65 11.67 5.41 -9.11
CA ARG A 65 10.31 5.41 -9.66
C ARG A 65 10.30 4.70 -11.01
N GLY A 66 9.17 4.05 -11.33
CA GLY A 66 8.98 3.36 -12.61
C GLY A 66 9.25 1.86 -12.59
N ASN A 67 9.70 1.31 -11.45
CA ASN A 67 9.84 -0.14 -11.22
C ASN A 67 9.47 -0.51 -9.79
N VAL A 68 8.43 0.12 -9.25
CA VAL A 68 7.99 -0.07 -7.87
C VAL A 68 6.96 -1.18 -7.79
N ILE A 69 7.09 -2.04 -6.79
CA ILE A 69 6.04 -2.95 -6.35
C ILE A 69 5.56 -2.57 -4.96
N ARG A 70 4.32 -2.88 -4.68
CA ARG A 70 3.67 -2.66 -3.38
C ARG A 70 3.37 -3.99 -2.74
N TYR A 71 3.82 -4.19 -1.50
CA TYR A 71 3.32 -5.24 -0.64
C TYR A 71 2.22 -4.69 0.25
N TYR A 72 1.12 -5.41 0.34
CA TYR A 72 -0.01 -5.13 1.21
C TYR A 72 0.06 -6.13 2.34
N ILE A 73 0.10 -5.61 3.56
CA ILE A 73 0.23 -6.40 4.78
C ILE A 73 -1.01 -6.11 5.63
N ASN A 74 -1.84 -7.12 5.81
CA ASN A 74 -3.03 -7.02 6.63
C ASN A 74 -2.68 -7.33 8.08
N SER A 75 -2.18 -6.33 8.78
CA SER A 75 -1.85 -6.44 10.20
C SER A 75 -3.12 -6.58 11.03
N ARG A 76 -3.08 -7.40 12.07
CA ARG A 76 -4.25 -7.72 12.91
C ARG A 76 -4.79 -6.50 13.64
N ASN A 77 -3.92 -5.68 14.19
CA ASN A 77 -4.23 -4.45 14.91
C ASN A 77 -3.09 -3.44 14.77
N LEU A 78 -3.25 -2.26 15.34
CA LEU A 78 -2.26 -1.19 15.22
C LEU A 78 -0.91 -1.55 15.86
N ASP A 79 -0.91 -2.24 17.01
CA ASP A 79 0.33 -2.64 17.68
C ASP A 79 1.10 -3.66 16.83
N SER A 80 0.39 -4.64 16.25
CA SER A 80 0.94 -5.59 15.28
C SER A 80 1.54 -4.87 14.07
N SER A 81 0.86 -3.84 13.56
CA SER A 81 1.37 -3.03 12.45
C SER A 81 2.66 -2.30 12.82
N GLN A 82 2.74 -1.72 14.00
CA GLN A 82 3.95 -1.04 14.49
C GLN A 82 5.12 -2.01 14.65
N GLU A 83 4.88 -3.21 15.18
CA GLU A 83 5.90 -4.25 15.30
C GLU A 83 6.42 -4.68 13.93
N ILE A 84 5.52 -4.96 12.98
CA ILE A 84 5.87 -5.32 11.60
C ILE A 84 6.68 -4.20 10.94
N LEU A 85 6.26 -2.97 11.12
CA LEU A 85 6.88 -1.78 10.53
C LEU A 85 8.30 -1.58 11.05
N LYS A 86 8.52 -1.73 12.36
CA LYS A 86 9.85 -1.67 13.00
C LYS A 86 10.77 -2.79 12.49
N ASP A 87 10.27 -4.02 12.47
CA ASP A 87 11.07 -5.19 12.06
C ASP A 87 11.45 -5.11 10.58
N ALA A 88 10.48 -4.81 9.71
CA ALA A 88 10.71 -4.66 8.28
C ALA A 88 11.68 -3.52 7.98
N ALA A 89 11.49 -2.33 8.57
CA ALA A 89 12.37 -1.18 8.36
C ALA A 89 13.80 -1.48 8.78
N ARG A 90 13.99 -2.14 9.93
CA ARG A 90 15.32 -2.52 10.44
C ARG A 90 16.00 -3.52 9.51
N LYS A 91 15.30 -4.57 9.08
CA LYS A 91 15.87 -5.61 8.20
C LYS A 91 16.20 -5.06 6.82
N LEU A 92 15.29 -4.32 6.19
CA LEU A 92 15.52 -3.70 4.89
C LEU A 92 16.63 -2.65 4.93
N GLY A 93 16.69 -1.86 6.01
CA GLY A 93 17.77 -0.90 6.23
C GLY A 93 19.13 -1.57 6.35
N ASN A 94 19.24 -2.68 7.07
CA ASN A 94 20.49 -3.44 7.21
C ASN A 94 20.97 -4.02 5.87
N GLU A 95 20.04 -4.37 4.98
CA GLU A 95 20.35 -4.84 3.62
C GLU A 95 20.55 -3.69 2.62
N ASN A 96 20.47 -2.42 3.06
CA ASN A 96 20.53 -1.22 2.22
C ASN A 96 19.50 -1.21 1.07
N ILE A 97 18.35 -1.85 1.27
CA ILE A 97 17.25 -1.86 0.32
C ILE A 97 16.46 -0.55 0.46
N PRO A 98 16.29 0.24 -0.62
CA PRO A 98 15.43 1.42 -0.58
C PRO A 98 13.96 1.02 -0.40
N PHE A 99 13.27 1.67 0.53
CA PHE A 99 11.86 1.39 0.79
C PHE A 99 11.09 2.61 1.30
N GLU A 100 9.78 2.54 1.17
CA GLU A 100 8.81 3.34 1.92
C GLU A 100 7.76 2.39 2.50
N ILE A 101 7.55 2.42 3.81
CA ILE A 101 6.49 1.65 4.45
C ILE A 101 5.55 2.61 5.17
N LYS A 102 4.25 2.39 5.03
CA LYS A 102 3.24 3.23 5.68
C LYS A 102 2.13 2.40 6.30
N THR A 103 1.54 2.94 7.36
CA THR A 103 0.38 2.37 8.03
C THR A 103 -0.66 3.45 8.33
N SER A 104 -1.93 3.07 8.41
CA SER A 104 -2.98 3.96 8.86
C SER A 104 -2.93 4.12 10.39
N PRO A 105 -2.89 5.34 10.92
CA PRO A 105 -2.98 5.57 12.36
C PRO A 105 -4.43 5.59 12.87
N ASP A 106 -5.41 5.69 11.99
CA ASP A 106 -6.82 5.71 12.34
C ASP A 106 -7.31 4.29 12.62
N ARG A 107 -7.68 4.00 13.87
CA ARG A 107 -8.12 2.67 14.30
C ARG A 107 -9.37 2.18 13.54
N ALA A 108 -10.31 3.05 13.26
CA ALA A 108 -11.54 2.68 12.55
C ALA A 108 -11.26 2.33 11.08
N GLU A 109 -10.43 3.13 10.42
CA GLU A 109 -9.93 2.81 9.07
C GLU A 109 -9.10 1.53 9.08
N PHE A 110 -8.16 1.41 10.03
CA PHE A 110 -7.30 0.25 10.18
C PHE A 110 -8.11 -1.06 10.29
N ALA A 111 -9.11 -1.08 11.17
CA ALA A 111 -9.94 -2.26 11.42
C ALA A 111 -10.77 -2.70 10.21
N ARG A 112 -11.03 -1.82 9.26
CA ARG A 112 -11.87 -2.10 8.08
C ARG A 112 -11.06 -2.49 6.84
N ARG A 113 -9.74 -2.24 6.82
CA ARG A 113 -8.92 -2.34 5.62
C ARG A 113 -8.06 -3.60 5.63
N THR A 114 -7.97 -4.25 4.47
CA THR A 114 -7.02 -5.34 4.21
C THR A 114 -5.65 -4.83 3.77
N ASP A 115 -5.53 -3.56 3.39
CA ASP A 115 -4.31 -2.87 3.01
C ASP A 115 -3.89 -1.83 4.07
N ASN A 116 -4.05 -2.17 5.35
CA ASN A 116 -3.79 -1.28 6.48
C ASN A 116 -2.29 -0.95 6.67
N THR A 117 -1.40 -1.75 6.12
CA THR A 117 0.04 -1.51 6.05
C THR A 117 0.54 -1.76 4.62
N VAL A 118 1.29 -0.81 4.05
CA VAL A 118 1.76 -0.90 2.66
C VAL A 118 3.26 -0.62 2.60
N LEU A 119 4.01 -1.55 2.01
CA LEU A 119 5.45 -1.44 1.78
C LEU A 119 5.71 -1.24 0.27
N TYR A 120 6.46 -0.21 -0.07
CA TYR A 120 6.90 0.11 -1.42
C TYR A 120 8.38 -0.19 -1.55
N VAL A 121 8.76 -0.94 -2.59
CA VAL A 121 10.14 -1.30 -2.89
C VAL A 121 10.40 -1.34 -4.40
N ASP A 122 11.66 -1.28 -4.82
CA ASP A 122 12.03 -1.57 -6.20
C ASP A 122 11.83 -3.08 -6.48
N ALA A 123 11.22 -3.41 -7.60
CA ALA A 123 11.01 -4.79 -8.04
C ALA A 123 12.32 -5.60 -8.17
N ALA A 124 13.46 -4.92 -8.36
CA ALA A 124 14.77 -5.56 -8.37
C ALA A 124 15.14 -6.23 -7.03
N HIS A 125 14.53 -5.80 -5.92
CA HIS A 125 14.76 -6.36 -4.58
C HIS A 125 13.67 -7.33 -4.13
N LYS A 126 12.80 -7.76 -5.04
CA LYS A 126 11.61 -8.57 -4.72
C LYS A 126 11.93 -9.79 -3.86
N ASP A 127 12.91 -10.58 -4.23
CA ASP A 127 13.25 -11.83 -3.54
C ASP A 127 13.78 -11.58 -2.12
N SER A 128 14.65 -10.59 -1.95
CA SER A 128 15.14 -10.17 -0.63
C SER A 128 14.00 -9.69 0.27
N VAL A 129 13.10 -8.87 -0.29
CA VAL A 129 11.94 -8.35 0.45
C VAL A 129 10.99 -9.50 0.85
N GLU A 130 10.72 -10.45 -0.03
CA GLU A 130 9.88 -11.61 0.29
C GLU A 130 10.51 -12.48 1.38
N ASN A 131 11.84 -12.61 1.43
CA ASN A 131 12.53 -13.28 2.53
C ASN A 131 12.35 -12.53 3.87
N VAL A 132 12.42 -11.21 3.87
CA VAL A 132 12.14 -10.39 5.07
C VAL A 132 10.70 -10.58 5.52
N LEU A 133 9.74 -10.52 4.59
CA LEU A 133 8.31 -10.65 4.88
C LEU A 133 7.94 -12.08 5.34
N ALA A 134 8.62 -13.11 4.85
CA ALA A 134 8.44 -14.49 5.29
C ALA A 134 8.80 -14.69 6.77
N GLY A 135 9.64 -13.83 7.32
CA GLY A 135 10.02 -13.83 8.74
C GLY A 135 9.01 -13.11 9.66
N ILE A 136 7.94 -12.55 9.15
CA ILE A 136 6.90 -11.92 9.97
C ILE A 136 6.14 -13.00 10.74
N ASN A 137 5.97 -12.78 12.05
CA ASN A 137 5.18 -13.67 12.88
C ASN A 137 3.71 -13.72 12.39
N PRO A 138 3.19 -14.90 11.97
CA PRO A 138 1.81 -15.00 11.49
C PRO A 138 0.75 -14.56 12.50
N ALA A 139 1.06 -14.59 13.80
CA ALA A 139 0.16 -14.10 14.84
C ALA A 139 -0.13 -12.59 14.76
N LEU A 140 0.70 -11.83 14.06
CA LEU A 140 0.53 -10.39 13.84
C LEU A 140 -0.36 -10.07 12.62
N LEU A 141 -0.80 -11.08 11.86
CA LEU A 141 -1.50 -10.93 10.59
C LEU A 141 -2.94 -11.42 10.65
N ASP A 142 -3.83 -10.77 9.91
CA ASP A 142 -5.14 -11.30 9.50
C ASP A 142 -5.00 -12.00 8.14
N GLU A 143 -5.88 -12.95 7.81
CA GLU A 143 -5.73 -13.81 6.63
C GLU A 143 -6.09 -13.14 5.31
N GLU A 144 -7.00 -12.17 5.35
CA GLU A 144 -7.55 -11.52 4.15
C GLU A 144 -6.49 -10.66 3.44
N ILE A 145 -6.59 -10.59 2.14
CA ILE A 145 -5.75 -9.73 1.29
C ILE A 145 -6.62 -8.85 0.38
N PRO A 146 -6.13 -7.69 -0.07
CA PRO A 146 -6.86 -6.86 -1.02
C PRO A 146 -7.14 -7.60 -2.32
N LEU A 147 -8.29 -7.33 -2.94
CA LEU A 147 -8.63 -7.86 -4.26
C LEU A 147 -7.61 -7.42 -5.31
N PHE A 148 -7.46 -8.21 -6.37
CA PHE A 148 -6.56 -7.96 -7.51
C PHE A 148 -5.06 -7.93 -7.15
N THR A 149 -4.70 -8.43 -5.98
CA THR A 149 -3.29 -8.59 -5.56
C THR A 149 -2.87 -10.06 -5.63
N LYS A 150 -1.58 -10.31 -5.82
CA LYS A 150 -1.02 -11.65 -5.83
C LYS A 150 -0.61 -12.05 -4.41
N LYS A 151 -1.21 -13.12 -3.90
CA LYS A 151 -0.89 -13.65 -2.57
C LYS A 151 0.57 -14.10 -2.48
N VAL A 152 1.24 -13.70 -1.40
CA VAL A 152 2.59 -14.15 -1.01
C VAL A 152 2.48 -15.17 0.12
N SER A 153 1.80 -14.80 1.19
CA SER A 153 1.56 -15.63 2.36
C SER A 153 0.24 -15.23 3.04
N THR A 154 -0.04 -15.74 4.23
CA THR A 154 -1.19 -15.32 5.03
C THR A 154 -1.11 -13.82 5.28
N GLY A 155 -2.18 -13.09 4.94
CA GLY A 155 -2.28 -11.63 5.15
C GLY A 155 -1.29 -10.78 4.36
N ILE A 156 -0.48 -11.37 3.46
CA ILE A 156 0.51 -10.63 2.67
C ILE A 156 0.28 -10.90 1.18
N SER A 157 0.22 -9.82 0.41
CA SER A 157 0.10 -9.86 -1.05
C SER A 157 0.88 -8.73 -1.69
N TRP A 158 1.07 -8.79 -3.01
CA TRP A 158 1.74 -7.73 -3.75
C TRP A 158 1.03 -7.39 -5.06
N ALA A 159 1.30 -6.20 -5.57
CA ALA A 159 0.95 -5.77 -6.92
C ALA A 159 1.96 -4.75 -7.45
N GLU A 160 1.98 -4.56 -8.75
CA GLU A 160 2.74 -3.48 -9.38
C GLU A 160 2.17 -2.12 -9.00
N ASP A 161 3.05 -1.13 -8.85
CA ASP A 161 2.61 0.25 -8.60
C ASP A 161 2.05 0.86 -9.90
N PRO A 162 0.82 1.40 -9.90
CA PRO A 162 0.28 2.10 -11.07
C PRO A 162 1.17 3.25 -11.55
N GLY A 163 2.00 3.79 -10.67
CA GLY A 163 3.02 4.78 -11.00
C GLY A 163 4.03 4.28 -12.03
N ASN A 164 4.26 2.97 -12.14
CA ASN A 164 5.15 2.41 -13.15
C ASN A 164 4.64 2.74 -14.56
N LEU A 165 3.34 2.60 -14.79
CA LEU A 165 2.73 2.98 -16.07
C LEU A 165 2.67 4.50 -16.24
N PHE A 166 2.25 5.23 -15.20
CA PHE A 166 2.12 6.68 -15.20
C PHE A 166 3.44 7.40 -15.51
N TYR A 167 4.55 6.89 -14.98
CA TYR A 167 5.90 7.44 -15.19
C TYR A 167 6.67 6.77 -16.33
N LYS A 168 6.06 5.82 -17.04
CA LYS A 168 6.73 5.09 -18.13
C LYS A 168 7.29 6.04 -19.19
N GLY A 169 8.57 5.87 -19.51
CA GLY A 169 9.28 6.66 -20.51
C GLY A 169 9.67 8.08 -20.07
N LYS A 170 9.43 8.45 -18.81
CA LYS A 170 9.82 9.76 -18.25
C LYS A 170 11.18 9.66 -17.56
N THR A 171 11.99 10.68 -17.70
CA THR A 171 13.24 10.82 -16.93
C THR A 171 12.95 11.17 -15.48
N GLN A 172 13.90 10.93 -14.57
CA GLN A 172 13.77 11.32 -13.16
C GLN A 172 13.51 12.82 -12.99
N GLN A 173 14.14 13.66 -13.81
CA GLN A 173 13.91 15.11 -13.80
C GLN A 173 12.44 15.46 -14.16
N GLN A 174 11.88 14.79 -15.18
CA GLN A 174 10.46 14.98 -15.56
C GLN A 174 9.51 14.49 -14.47
N ILE A 175 9.81 13.36 -13.84
CA ILE A 175 9.04 12.83 -12.71
C ILE A 175 9.02 13.83 -11.56
N GLU A 176 10.17 14.40 -11.24
CA GLU A 176 10.28 15.40 -10.18
C GLU A 176 9.51 16.69 -10.50
N GLN A 177 9.54 17.15 -11.75
CA GLN A 177 8.73 18.30 -12.20
C GLN A 177 7.23 18.04 -12.08
N ILE A 178 6.76 16.85 -12.47
CA ILE A 178 5.36 16.44 -12.33
C ILE A 178 4.93 16.47 -10.87
N ARG A 179 5.76 15.96 -9.96
CA ARG A 179 5.49 15.96 -8.52
C ARG A 179 5.46 17.36 -7.93
N LYS A 180 6.41 18.24 -8.32
CA LYS A 180 6.43 19.66 -7.92
C LYS A 180 5.19 20.42 -8.40
N ALA A 181 4.62 20.00 -9.52
CA ALA A 181 3.35 20.54 -10.01
C ALA A 181 2.11 19.97 -9.27
N GLY A 182 2.30 19.17 -8.22
CA GLY A 182 1.21 18.56 -7.44
C GLY A 182 0.51 17.38 -8.14
N VAL A 183 1.05 16.91 -9.25
CA VAL A 183 0.49 15.76 -9.98
C VAL A 183 1.10 14.46 -9.45
N SER A 184 0.25 13.50 -9.09
CA SER A 184 0.67 12.19 -8.58
C SER A 184 0.04 11.06 -9.39
N ALA A 185 0.73 9.93 -9.42
CA ALA A 185 0.14 8.68 -9.93
C ALA A 185 -1.08 8.29 -9.08
N PRO A 186 -2.09 7.64 -9.68
CA PRO A 186 -3.23 7.12 -8.92
C PRO A 186 -2.77 6.08 -7.89
N SER A 187 -3.53 5.92 -6.82
CA SER A 187 -3.32 4.79 -5.91
C SER A 187 -3.70 3.48 -6.60
N PHE A 188 -3.17 2.35 -6.11
CA PHE A 188 -3.55 1.04 -6.67
C PHE A 188 -5.06 0.81 -6.57
N GLY A 189 -5.65 1.06 -5.39
CA GLY A 189 -7.09 0.91 -5.20
C GLY A 189 -7.91 1.82 -6.10
N SER A 190 -7.52 3.09 -6.26
CA SER A 190 -8.18 4.02 -7.17
C SER A 190 -8.09 3.56 -8.62
N SER A 191 -6.91 3.14 -9.07
CA SER A 191 -6.70 2.62 -10.43
C SER A 191 -7.59 1.37 -10.71
N ARG A 192 -7.71 0.47 -9.75
CA ARG A 192 -8.55 -0.73 -9.88
C ARG A 192 -10.05 -0.41 -9.83
N ALA A 193 -10.44 0.53 -8.97
CA ALA A 193 -11.83 1.01 -8.90
C ALA A 193 -12.26 1.69 -10.21
N GLU A 194 -11.39 2.51 -10.79
CA GLU A 194 -11.62 3.15 -12.10
C GLU A 194 -11.71 2.10 -13.22
N ALA A 195 -10.81 1.11 -13.24
CA ALA A 195 -10.84 0.02 -14.22
C ALA A 195 -12.14 -0.79 -14.14
N LEU A 196 -12.62 -1.11 -12.93
CA LEU A 196 -13.89 -1.78 -12.72
C LEU A 196 -15.07 -0.92 -13.19
N ALA A 197 -15.06 0.37 -12.85
CA ALA A 197 -16.12 1.28 -13.29
C ALA A 197 -16.17 1.41 -14.83
N GLU A 198 -14.99 1.50 -15.47
CA GLU A 198 -14.90 1.52 -16.94
C GLU A 198 -15.40 0.21 -17.55
N THR A 199 -15.04 -0.94 -16.97
CA THR A 199 -15.52 -2.25 -17.41
C THR A 199 -17.04 -2.35 -17.31
N TYR A 200 -17.60 -1.95 -16.15
CA TYR A 200 -19.04 -1.96 -15.91
C TYR A 200 -19.81 -1.06 -16.91
N ALA A 201 -19.25 0.12 -17.20
CA ALA A 201 -19.81 1.01 -18.20
C ALA A 201 -19.74 0.43 -19.62
N ALA A 202 -18.61 -0.17 -20.00
CA ALA A 202 -18.41 -0.80 -21.30
C ALA A 202 -19.39 -1.96 -21.57
N THR A 203 -19.70 -2.72 -20.52
CA THR A 203 -20.67 -3.84 -20.56
C THR A 203 -22.11 -3.40 -20.25
N LYS A 204 -22.37 -2.09 -20.25
CA LYS A 204 -23.70 -1.50 -19.98
C LYS A 204 -24.33 -2.00 -18.66
N GLY A 205 -23.52 -2.16 -17.64
CA GLY A 205 -23.96 -2.62 -16.32
C GLY A 205 -24.22 -4.13 -16.22
N LYS A 206 -23.84 -4.92 -17.22
CA LYS A 206 -24.02 -6.37 -17.20
C LYS A 206 -22.76 -7.04 -16.64
N VAL A 207 -22.94 -7.94 -15.69
CA VAL A 207 -21.91 -8.83 -15.16
C VAL A 207 -22.14 -10.22 -15.79
N GLY A 208 -21.06 -10.84 -16.29
CA GLY A 208 -21.13 -12.13 -16.97
C GLY A 208 -19.99 -12.29 -17.99
N PRO A 209 -20.09 -13.21 -18.96
CA PRO A 209 -18.99 -13.54 -19.88
C PRO A 209 -18.39 -12.33 -20.61
N GLU A 210 -19.23 -11.37 -21.03
CA GLU A 210 -18.76 -10.13 -21.67
C GLU A 210 -17.93 -9.27 -20.71
N PHE A 211 -18.33 -9.19 -19.44
CA PHE A 211 -17.57 -8.50 -18.39
C PHE A 211 -16.21 -9.16 -18.19
N ASP A 212 -16.17 -10.48 -18.09
CA ASP A 212 -14.96 -11.27 -17.88
C ASP A 212 -13.98 -11.13 -19.06
N GLU A 213 -14.46 -11.00 -20.28
CA GLU A 213 -13.65 -10.80 -21.48
C GLU A 213 -13.06 -9.38 -21.55
N VAL A 214 -13.83 -8.36 -21.21
CA VAL A 214 -13.43 -6.94 -21.29
C VAL A 214 -12.51 -6.53 -20.14
N THR A 215 -12.74 -7.07 -18.94
CA THR A 215 -11.99 -6.72 -17.74
C THR A 215 -10.46 -6.76 -17.90
N PRO A 216 -9.83 -7.84 -18.41
CA PRO A 216 -8.38 -7.89 -18.53
C PRO A 216 -7.80 -6.86 -19.50
N GLN A 217 -8.58 -6.43 -20.49
CA GLN A 217 -8.15 -5.41 -21.47
C GLN A 217 -8.13 -4.03 -20.81
N ILE A 218 -9.17 -3.69 -20.06
CA ILE A 218 -9.28 -2.41 -19.34
C ILE A 218 -8.27 -2.36 -18.21
N PHE A 219 -8.09 -3.44 -17.44
CA PHE A 219 -7.08 -3.46 -16.37
C PHE A 219 -5.66 -3.24 -16.88
N ARG A 220 -5.30 -3.79 -18.05
CA ARG A 220 -3.98 -3.52 -18.68
C ARG A 220 -3.76 -2.06 -19.05
N LYS A 221 -4.83 -1.32 -19.37
CA LYS A 221 -4.79 0.11 -19.65
C LYS A 221 -4.54 0.94 -18.38
N HIS A 222 -5.04 0.47 -17.23
CA HIS A 222 -4.88 1.14 -15.93
C HIS A 222 -3.61 0.72 -15.15
N GLY A 223 -2.84 -0.24 -15.61
CA GLY A 223 -1.58 -0.71 -15.00
C GLY A 223 -1.78 -1.85 -14.01
#